data_17041de49bafea9342d9199ea8f4ee2c
#
_entry.id   17041de49bafea9342d9199ea8f4ee2c
#
_cell.length_a   1.000
_cell.length_b   1.000
_cell.length_c   1.000
_cell.angle_alpha   90.00
_cell.angle_beta   90.00
_cell.angle_gamma   90.00
#
_symmetry.space_group_name_H-M   'P 1'
#
loop_
_entity.id
_entity.type
_entity.pdbx_description
1 polymer ?
#
loop_
_entity_poly.entity_id
_entity_poly.type
_entity_poly.pdbx_seq_one_letter_code
_entity_poly.pdbx_strand_id
1 'polypeptide(L)'
;MQQNRATCADGDARKALNALEVGVLTTPPGADGRVHFTREVAEESIQKKAVVYDATGDGHYDTISAFIKSVRGSDPDAALYWLAKMLYAGEDVRFIARRLVILASEDIGMADQMGLPIAVAAQQAVQFIGMPEARITLAHATEIGRAHV
;
A
#
# COMPACT_ATOMS: atom_id res chain seq x y z
N MET A 1 -13.10 -25.53 -7.64
CA MET A 1 -11.96 -25.17 -6.80
C MET A 1 -11.19 -23.90 -7.25
N GLN A 2 -11.10 -23.55 -8.52
CA GLN A 2 -10.39 -22.35 -9.01
C GLN A 2 -11.12 -21.01 -8.74
N GLN A 3 -12.45 -20.99 -8.73
CA GLN A 3 -13.25 -19.77 -8.56
C GLN A 3 -13.09 -19.09 -7.18
N ASN A 4 -12.87 -19.87 -6.09
CA ASN A 4 -12.74 -19.30 -4.74
C ASN A 4 -11.39 -18.58 -4.49
N ARG A 5 -10.35 -18.89 -5.26
CA ARG A 5 -9.02 -18.24 -5.12
C ARG A 5 -8.99 -16.83 -5.68
N ALA A 6 -9.74 -16.58 -6.76
CA ALA A 6 -9.84 -15.26 -7.38
C ALA A 6 -10.61 -14.27 -6.51
N THR A 7 -11.61 -14.72 -5.77
CA THR A 7 -12.46 -13.87 -4.92
C THR A 7 -11.70 -13.31 -3.70
N CYS A 8 -10.81 -14.10 -3.09
CA CYS A 8 -10.02 -13.66 -1.93
C CYS A 8 -8.84 -12.77 -2.30
N ALA A 9 -8.38 -12.80 -3.55
CA ALA A 9 -7.23 -12.03 -4.03
C ALA A 9 -7.63 -10.77 -4.82
N ASP A 10 -8.91 -10.40 -4.87
CA ASP A 10 -9.44 -9.26 -5.63
C ASP A 10 -8.98 -9.25 -7.11
N GLY A 11 -8.86 -10.44 -7.72
CA GLY A 11 -8.38 -10.60 -9.10
C GLY A 11 -6.86 -10.45 -9.29
N ASP A 12 -6.09 -10.20 -8.23
CA ASP A 12 -4.62 -10.09 -8.30
C ASP A 12 -3.97 -11.48 -8.23
N ALA A 13 -3.47 -11.96 -9.37
CA ALA A 13 -2.83 -13.27 -9.49
C ALA A 13 -1.57 -13.40 -8.60
N ARG A 14 -0.81 -12.32 -8.39
CA ARG A 14 0.39 -12.31 -7.54
C ARG A 14 0.02 -12.51 -6.08
N LYS A 15 -1.02 -11.82 -5.60
CA LYS A 15 -1.55 -12.01 -4.24
C LYS A 15 -2.03 -13.44 -4.02
N ALA A 16 -2.71 -14.01 -5.02
CA ALA A 16 -3.18 -15.39 -4.96
C ALA A 16 -2.03 -16.40 -4.88
N LEU A 17 -0.96 -16.18 -5.66
CA LEU A 17 0.24 -17.03 -5.65
C LEU A 17 1.02 -16.92 -4.35
N ASN A 18 1.22 -15.70 -3.84
CA ASN A 18 1.88 -15.48 -2.55
C ASN A 18 1.10 -16.14 -1.39
N ALA A 19 -0.22 -16.00 -1.38
CA ALA A 19 -1.05 -16.67 -0.37
C ALA A 19 -0.95 -18.20 -0.45
N LEU A 20 -0.87 -18.74 -1.67
CA LEU A 20 -0.66 -20.17 -1.90
C LEU A 20 0.72 -20.62 -1.37
N GLU A 21 1.79 -19.89 -1.70
CA GLU A 21 3.15 -20.18 -1.25
C GLU A 21 3.25 -20.17 0.27
N VAL A 22 2.78 -19.09 0.91
CA VAL A 22 2.76 -18.97 2.38
C VAL A 22 1.97 -20.13 3.00
N GLY A 23 0.77 -20.43 2.49
CA GLY A 23 -0.06 -21.48 3.05
C GLY A 23 0.55 -22.88 2.89
N VAL A 24 1.25 -23.15 1.78
CA VAL A 24 1.94 -24.44 1.57
C VAL A 24 3.16 -24.55 2.49
N LEU A 25 3.92 -23.49 2.67
CA LEU A 25 5.14 -23.50 3.50
C LEU A 25 4.85 -23.53 5.01
N THR A 26 3.71 -23.00 5.43
CA THR A 26 3.34 -22.89 6.86
C THR A 26 2.43 -24.01 7.34
N THR A 27 1.82 -24.78 6.44
CA THR A 27 0.91 -25.88 6.79
C THR A 27 1.68 -27.19 6.89
N PRO A 28 1.68 -27.86 8.05
CA PRO A 28 2.35 -29.16 8.19
C PRO A 28 1.64 -30.22 7.30
N PRO A 29 2.40 -31.18 6.74
CA PRO A 29 1.81 -32.25 5.96
C PRO A 29 0.92 -33.14 6.82
N GLY A 30 -0.19 -33.59 6.25
CA GLY A 30 -1.09 -34.54 6.88
C GLY A 30 -0.50 -35.96 7.03
N ALA A 31 -1.24 -36.85 7.61
CA ALA A 31 -0.82 -38.25 7.82
C ALA A 31 -0.51 -39.01 6.51
N ASP A 32 -0.98 -38.50 5.37
CA ASP A 32 -0.72 -38.99 4.01
C ASP A 32 0.54 -38.38 3.37
N GLY A 33 1.29 -37.54 4.12
CA GLY A 33 2.49 -36.83 3.64
C GLY A 33 2.19 -35.69 2.69
N ARG A 34 0.93 -35.25 2.53
CA ARG A 34 0.52 -34.17 1.63
C ARG A 34 0.06 -32.98 2.42
N VAL A 35 0.32 -31.79 1.88
CA VAL A 35 -0.21 -30.53 2.41
C VAL A 35 -1.64 -30.35 1.90
N HIS A 36 -2.61 -30.35 2.80
CA HIS A 36 -4.02 -30.11 2.49
C HIS A 36 -4.31 -28.62 2.55
N PHE A 37 -4.31 -27.96 1.39
CA PHE A 37 -4.61 -26.55 1.25
C PHE A 37 -6.13 -26.33 1.25
N THR A 38 -6.70 -26.18 2.44
CA THR A 38 -8.15 -25.94 2.63
C THR A 38 -8.49 -24.46 2.47
N ARG A 39 -9.77 -24.15 2.50
CA ARG A 39 -10.25 -22.76 2.48
C ARG A 39 -9.77 -21.99 3.71
N GLU A 40 -9.81 -22.64 4.88
CA GLU A 40 -9.36 -22.04 6.14
C GLU A 40 -7.88 -21.70 6.08
N VAL A 41 -7.02 -22.58 5.56
CA VAL A 41 -5.60 -22.33 5.34
C VAL A 41 -5.40 -21.15 4.36
N ALA A 42 -6.21 -21.10 3.30
CA ALA A 42 -6.15 -19.99 2.35
C ALA A 42 -6.54 -18.65 3.00
N GLU A 43 -7.62 -18.65 3.77
CA GLU A 43 -8.08 -17.48 4.51
C GLU A 43 -7.05 -17.03 5.55
N GLU A 44 -6.46 -17.94 6.31
CA GLU A 44 -5.41 -17.63 7.29
C GLU A 44 -4.12 -17.13 6.63
N SER A 45 -3.74 -17.69 5.49
CA SER A 45 -2.58 -17.24 4.72
C SER A 45 -2.77 -15.84 4.11
N ILE A 46 -4.03 -15.46 3.86
CA ILE A 46 -4.42 -14.13 3.39
C ILE A 46 -4.65 -13.20 4.58
N GLN A 47 -5.05 -13.70 5.74
CA GLN A 47 -5.40 -12.95 6.97
C GLN A 47 -4.23 -12.23 7.64
N LYS A 48 -2.98 -12.39 7.22
CA LYS A 48 -1.95 -11.39 7.53
C LYS A 48 -2.30 -9.98 7.01
N LYS A 49 -3.42 -9.83 6.34
CA LYS A 49 -4.12 -8.59 6.02
C LYS A 49 -4.95 -8.02 7.18
N ALA A 50 -4.76 -8.47 8.41
CA ALA A 50 -5.50 -7.97 9.57
C ALA A 50 -4.98 -6.63 10.14
N VAL A 51 -4.51 -5.75 9.29
CA VAL A 51 -4.72 -4.33 9.53
C VAL A 51 -6.10 -4.04 8.94
N VAL A 52 -7.06 -3.74 9.80
CA VAL A 52 -8.41 -3.35 9.42
C VAL A 52 -8.30 -2.13 8.49
N TYR A 53 -8.26 -2.39 7.21
CA TYR A 53 -8.29 -1.40 6.16
C TYR A 53 -9.46 -1.81 5.25
N ASP A 54 -10.60 -1.22 5.53
CA ASP A 54 -11.72 -1.29 4.63
C ASP A 54 -11.50 -0.30 3.49
N ALA A 55 -11.16 -0.81 2.31
CA ALA A 55 -10.87 0.00 1.13
C ALA A 55 -12.09 0.82 0.64
N THR A 56 -13.26 0.57 1.19
CA THR A 56 -14.53 1.23 0.83
C THR A 56 -15.24 1.88 2.00
N GLY A 57 -14.73 1.72 3.24
CA GLY A 57 -15.37 2.18 4.46
C GLY A 57 -14.64 3.33 5.16
N ASP A 58 -15.13 3.68 6.35
CA ASP A 58 -14.63 4.80 7.17
C ASP A 58 -13.12 4.69 7.46
N GLY A 59 -12.59 3.47 7.65
CA GLY A 59 -11.17 3.24 7.90
C GLY A 59 -10.23 3.66 6.76
N HIS A 60 -10.71 3.61 5.51
CA HIS A 60 -9.99 4.11 4.34
C HIS A 60 -9.84 5.63 4.41
N TYR A 61 -10.94 6.34 4.61
CA TYR A 61 -10.94 7.80 4.71
C TYR A 61 -10.13 8.31 5.91
N ASP A 62 -10.18 7.62 7.03
CA ASP A 62 -9.41 7.96 8.23
C ASP A 62 -7.90 7.84 8.00
N THR A 63 -7.47 6.75 7.36
CA THR A 63 -6.05 6.53 7.04
C THR A 63 -5.52 7.56 6.06
N ILE A 64 -6.28 7.87 5.00
CA ILE A 64 -5.91 8.91 4.02
C ILE A 64 -5.89 10.29 4.69
N SER A 65 -6.88 10.60 5.52
CA SER A 65 -6.96 11.86 6.26
C SER A 65 -5.78 12.01 7.21
N ALA A 66 -5.38 10.94 7.90
CA ALA A 66 -4.21 10.94 8.77
C ALA A 66 -2.91 11.17 7.98
N PHE A 67 -2.75 10.50 6.83
CA PHE A 67 -1.62 10.72 5.94
C PHE A 67 -1.52 12.19 5.49
N ILE A 68 -2.62 12.76 4.99
CA ILE A 68 -2.67 14.15 4.55
C ILE A 68 -2.31 15.11 5.71
N LYS A 69 -2.87 14.90 6.89
CA LYS A 69 -2.61 15.72 8.07
C LYS A 69 -1.15 15.61 8.54
N SER A 70 -0.55 14.42 8.45
CA SER A 70 0.86 14.22 8.80
C SER A 70 1.79 14.98 7.85
N VAL A 71 1.55 14.93 6.54
CA VAL A 71 2.33 15.69 5.56
C VAL A 71 2.16 17.20 5.78
N ARG A 72 0.93 17.68 5.97
CA ARG A 72 0.64 19.11 6.29
C ARG A 72 1.28 19.56 7.59
N GLY A 73 1.32 18.68 8.58
CA GLY A 73 1.95 18.93 9.89
C GLY A 73 3.46 18.84 9.87
N SER A 74 4.08 18.56 8.71
CA SER A 74 5.53 18.35 8.56
C SER A 74 6.07 17.27 9.53
N ASP A 75 5.27 16.22 9.77
CA ASP A 75 5.66 15.05 10.56
C ASP A 75 6.04 13.89 9.61
N PRO A 76 7.34 13.73 9.28
CA PRO A 76 7.79 12.73 8.32
C PRO A 76 7.58 11.31 8.83
N ASP A 77 7.78 11.06 10.11
CA ASP A 77 7.66 9.71 10.68
C ASP A 77 6.20 9.24 10.63
N ALA A 78 5.26 10.11 11.01
CA ALA A 78 3.84 9.81 10.89
C ALA A 78 3.41 9.67 9.42
N ALA A 79 3.90 10.53 8.51
CA ALA A 79 3.58 10.45 7.09
C ALA A 79 4.06 9.14 6.47
N LEU A 80 5.29 8.70 6.76
CA LEU A 80 5.83 7.42 6.30
C LEU A 80 5.08 6.23 6.90
N TYR A 81 4.69 6.31 8.17
CA TYR A 81 3.87 5.28 8.82
C TYR A 81 2.53 5.10 8.10
N TRP A 82 1.81 6.18 7.84
CA TRP A 82 0.53 6.12 7.17
C TRP A 82 0.66 5.69 5.70
N LEU A 83 1.72 6.13 5.00
CA LEU A 83 2.06 5.62 3.68
C LEU A 83 2.27 4.11 3.70
N ALA A 84 3.10 3.61 4.61
CA ALA A 84 3.37 2.18 4.75
C ALA A 84 2.08 1.38 5.04
N LYS A 85 1.21 1.92 5.90
CA LYS A 85 -0.09 1.32 6.20
C LYS A 85 -0.99 1.24 4.97
N MET A 86 -1.09 2.30 4.17
CA MET A 86 -1.86 2.31 2.91
C MET A 86 -1.31 1.29 1.92
N LEU A 87 0.03 1.26 1.72
CA LEU A 87 0.68 0.31 0.81
C LEU A 87 0.51 -1.14 1.26
N TYR A 88 0.63 -1.40 2.57
CA TYR A 88 0.40 -2.73 3.15
C TYR A 88 -1.04 -3.19 2.97
N ALA A 89 -1.99 -2.28 3.09
CA ALA A 89 -3.40 -2.53 2.88
C ALA A 89 -3.78 -2.73 1.41
N GLY A 90 -2.86 -2.44 0.48
CA GLY A 90 -3.07 -2.61 -0.96
C GLY A 90 -3.79 -1.45 -1.63
N GLU A 91 -3.65 -0.23 -1.06
CA GLU A 91 -4.17 0.99 -1.68
C GLU A 91 -3.59 1.21 -3.07
N ASP A 92 -4.36 1.80 -3.97
CA ASP A 92 -3.90 2.14 -5.31
C ASP A 92 -2.76 3.16 -5.23
N VAL A 93 -1.58 2.75 -5.67
CA VAL A 93 -0.38 3.60 -5.70
C VAL A 93 -0.57 4.87 -6.52
N ARG A 94 -1.45 4.84 -7.53
CA ARG A 94 -1.78 6.02 -8.34
C ARG A 94 -2.60 7.02 -7.55
N PHE A 95 -3.47 6.52 -6.68
CA PHE A 95 -4.23 7.36 -5.77
C PHE A 95 -3.30 8.06 -4.77
N ILE A 96 -2.34 7.33 -4.17
CA ILE A 96 -1.34 7.88 -3.26
C ILE A 96 -0.49 8.95 -3.98
N ALA A 97 0.04 8.63 -5.16
CA ALA A 97 0.82 9.57 -5.95
C ALA A 97 0.03 10.85 -6.31
N ARG A 98 -1.24 10.71 -6.68
CA ARG A 98 -2.13 11.85 -6.92
C ARG A 98 -2.26 12.74 -5.69
N ARG A 99 -2.38 12.15 -4.49
CA ARG A 99 -2.46 12.93 -3.25
C ARG A 99 -1.19 13.72 -2.98
N LEU A 100 -0.02 13.15 -3.27
CA LEU A 100 1.26 13.86 -3.14
C LEU A 100 1.37 15.03 -4.11
N VAL A 101 0.91 14.89 -5.35
CA VAL A 101 0.86 16.01 -6.32
C VAL A 101 -0.08 17.13 -5.84
N ILE A 102 -1.24 16.77 -5.28
CA ILE A 102 -2.17 17.75 -4.72
C ILE A 102 -1.54 18.46 -3.53
N LEU A 103 -0.95 17.73 -2.57
CA LEU A 103 -0.26 18.32 -1.41
C LEU A 103 0.88 19.24 -1.82
N ALA A 104 1.67 18.85 -2.82
CA ALA A 104 2.74 19.69 -3.35
C ALA A 104 2.21 20.99 -3.95
N SER A 105 1.04 20.97 -4.58
CA SER A 105 0.42 22.15 -5.18
C SER A 105 -0.29 23.05 -4.18
N GLU A 106 -1.02 22.47 -3.22
CA GLU A 106 -1.88 23.21 -2.30
C GLU A 106 -1.16 23.66 -1.03
N ASP A 107 -0.39 22.74 -0.42
CA ASP A 107 0.19 22.96 0.91
C ASP A 107 1.62 23.49 0.84
N ILE A 108 2.43 22.98 -0.10
CA ILE A 108 3.80 23.45 -0.31
C ILE A 108 3.79 24.71 -1.22
N GLY A 109 3.14 24.58 -2.37
CA GLY A 109 2.98 25.67 -3.33
C GLY A 109 4.30 26.36 -3.69
N MET A 110 4.34 27.69 -3.56
CA MET A 110 5.51 28.50 -3.88
C MET A 110 6.58 28.51 -2.78
N ALA A 111 6.34 27.90 -1.63
CA ALA A 111 7.35 27.78 -0.57
C ALA A 111 8.54 26.93 -1.02
N ASP A 112 8.29 25.88 -1.83
CA ASP A 112 9.32 25.13 -2.54
C ASP A 112 8.97 24.93 -4.00
N GLN A 113 9.69 25.60 -4.87
CA GLN A 113 9.51 25.50 -6.32
C GLN A 113 9.78 24.08 -6.86
N MET A 114 10.54 23.26 -6.13
CA MET A 114 10.82 21.88 -6.51
C MET A 114 9.77 20.88 -6.01
N GLY A 115 8.90 21.26 -5.08
CA GLY A 115 7.90 20.38 -4.51
C GLY A 115 7.01 19.73 -5.58
N LEU A 116 6.36 20.55 -6.40
CA LEU A 116 5.50 20.04 -7.47
C LEU A 116 6.25 19.25 -8.56
N PRO A 117 7.40 19.71 -9.11
CA PRO A 117 8.21 18.90 -10.02
C PRO A 117 8.59 17.52 -9.47
N ILE A 118 9.01 17.43 -8.21
CA ILE A 118 9.39 16.16 -7.58
C ILE A 118 8.16 15.24 -7.43
N ALA A 119 7.02 15.79 -6.99
CA ALA A 119 5.79 15.00 -6.86
C ALA A 119 5.30 14.46 -8.22
N VAL A 120 5.39 15.25 -9.28
CA VAL A 120 5.04 14.82 -10.65
C VAL A 120 6.04 13.78 -11.17
N ALA A 121 7.35 13.99 -10.96
CA ALA A 121 8.36 12.99 -11.33
C ALA A 121 8.14 11.67 -10.59
N ALA A 122 7.80 11.71 -9.30
CA ALA A 122 7.46 10.52 -8.53
C ALA A 122 6.22 9.82 -9.07
N GLN A 123 5.18 10.56 -9.43
CA GLN A 123 3.96 10.00 -10.05
C GLN A 123 4.28 9.27 -11.37
N GLN A 124 5.13 9.84 -12.21
CA GLN A 124 5.58 9.20 -13.46
C GLN A 124 6.43 7.96 -13.19
N ALA A 125 7.36 8.04 -12.24
CA ALA A 125 8.21 6.93 -11.84
C ALA A 125 7.38 5.75 -11.30
N VAL A 126 6.39 6.02 -10.44
CA VAL A 126 5.48 5.00 -9.90
C VAL A 126 4.72 4.26 -11.01
N GLN A 127 4.27 4.97 -12.04
CA GLN A 127 3.59 4.38 -13.18
C GLN A 127 4.52 3.52 -14.04
N PHE A 128 5.78 3.93 -14.18
CA PHE A 128 6.77 3.26 -15.01
C PHE A 128 7.36 2.02 -14.31
N ILE A 129 7.70 2.17 -13.03
CA ILE A 129 8.41 1.12 -12.26
C ILE A 129 7.42 0.07 -11.74
N GLY A 130 6.27 0.51 -11.19
CA GLY A 130 5.30 -0.38 -10.53
C GLY A 130 5.77 -0.88 -9.15
N MET A 131 4.91 -1.70 -8.53
CA MET A 131 5.22 -2.32 -7.24
C MET A 131 6.08 -3.58 -7.45
N PRO A 132 6.97 -3.92 -6.51
CA PRO A 132 7.14 -3.34 -5.16
C PRO A 132 8.08 -2.13 -5.08
N GLU A 133 8.88 -1.83 -6.10
CA GLU A 133 9.93 -0.80 -6.07
C GLU A 133 9.39 0.63 -5.96
N ALA A 134 8.19 0.88 -6.48
CA ALA A 134 7.50 2.18 -6.38
C ALA A 134 7.33 2.69 -4.94
N ARG A 135 7.41 1.80 -3.92
CA ARG A 135 7.40 2.16 -2.49
C ARG A 135 8.48 3.17 -2.14
N ILE A 136 9.69 2.98 -2.69
CA ILE A 136 10.85 3.83 -2.42
C ILE A 136 10.60 5.23 -2.97
N THR A 137 10.11 5.31 -4.20
CA THR A 137 9.77 6.58 -4.86
C THR A 137 8.66 7.32 -4.11
N LEU A 138 7.62 6.60 -3.66
CA LEU A 138 6.53 7.20 -2.88
C LEU A 138 7.02 7.69 -1.52
N ALA A 139 7.88 6.93 -0.82
CA ALA A 139 8.46 7.34 0.44
C ALA A 139 9.31 8.61 0.26
N HIS A 140 10.17 8.65 -0.76
CA HIS A 140 10.96 9.84 -1.09
C HIS A 140 10.06 11.07 -1.34
N ALA A 141 9.02 10.92 -2.16
CA ALA A 141 8.10 12.02 -2.45
C ALA A 141 7.27 12.46 -1.23
N THR A 142 7.02 11.58 -0.27
CA THR A 142 6.29 11.91 0.96
C THR A 142 7.10 12.86 1.85
N GLU A 143 8.44 12.82 1.75
CA GLU A 143 9.34 13.67 2.53
C GLU A 143 9.53 15.09 1.97
N ILE A 144 8.95 15.41 0.82
CA ILE A 144 9.07 16.76 0.20
C ILE A 144 8.60 17.85 1.17
N GLY A 145 7.55 17.58 1.96
CA GLY A 145 7.04 18.53 2.94
C GLY A 145 7.97 18.83 4.13
N ARG A 146 9.05 18.05 4.31
CA ARG A 146 9.99 18.21 5.42
C ARG A 146 10.96 19.38 5.25
N ALA A 147 11.22 19.82 4.03
CA ALA A 147 12.24 20.82 3.72
C ALA A 147 11.85 22.27 4.13
N HIS A 148 10.66 22.45 4.73
CA HIS A 148 10.07 23.77 4.97
C HIS A 148 9.82 24.12 6.44
N VAL A 149 10.41 23.36 7.37
CA VAL A 149 10.39 23.67 8.81
C VAL A 149 11.74 24.17 9.27
#